data_a69200a0474016b689237e302419268a
#
_entry.id   a69200a0474016b689237e302419268a
#
_cell.length_a   1.000
_cell.length_b   1.000
_cell.length_c   1.000
_cell.angle_alpha   90.00
_cell.angle_beta   90.00
_cell.angle_gamma   90.00
#
_symmetry.space_group_name_H-M   'P 1'
#
loop_
_entity.id
_entity.type
_entity.pdbx_description
1 polymer ?
#
loop_
_entity_poly.entity_id
_entity_poly.type
_entity_poly.pdbx_seq_one_letter_code
_entity_poly.pdbx_strand_id
1 'polypeptide(L)'
;MQVLTSKKLYCNICNKQYTNKTSLDKHKILCDFKMKTKRERQVELEELEDMPSHSQLVKIVQELTFKLIKMEEKMLKMSQIINNKKRKLNIILWLNTNIVPTIGFLEWVNTSLIVKSKHFDILMENTIFYTIQKIFEDNLLENSDFIYPITCFLQKNAVFYICEKQVDGSPEWRKLILNDMILILSTIQKNLIKELTKWKLANQHRFDDDDKLSILFNKSVIKLMNISFSQDNNLSRIKNALYHYLKKDLKSVVDFELEF
;
A
#
# COMPACT_ATOMS: atom_id res chain seq x y z
N MET A 1 21.31 58.04 -12.10
CA MET A 1 22.48 57.75 -11.24
C MET A 1 22.00 57.71 -9.82
N GLN A 2 21.81 56.53 -9.24
CA GLN A 2 21.48 56.37 -7.80
C GLN A 2 22.81 56.36 -7.08
N VAL A 3 23.02 57.37 -6.18
CA VAL A 3 24.16 57.44 -5.28
C VAL A 3 23.91 56.41 -4.14
N LEU A 4 24.68 55.33 -4.19
CA LEU A 4 24.76 54.35 -3.12
C LEU A 4 25.44 55.01 -1.89
N THR A 5 24.64 55.44 -0.91
CA THR A 5 25.17 55.93 0.37
C THR A 5 25.69 54.71 1.16
N SER A 6 27.03 54.57 1.24
CA SER A 6 27.68 53.56 2.06
C SER A 6 27.35 53.83 3.55
N LYS A 7 26.71 52.89 4.21
CA LYS A 7 26.46 52.95 5.68
C LYS A 7 27.80 53.02 6.40
N LYS A 8 28.05 54.14 7.05
CA LYS A 8 29.24 54.32 7.88
C LYS A 8 29.08 53.55 9.20
N LEU A 9 30.07 52.72 9.52
CA LEU A 9 30.10 51.91 10.73
C LEU A 9 31.05 52.54 11.75
N TYR A 10 30.65 52.62 13.01
CA TYR A 10 31.43 53.29 14.08
C TYR A 10 31.77 52.32 15.20
N CYS A 11 32.94 52.49 15.80
CA CYS A 11 33.31 51.80 17.05
C CYS A 11 32.60 52.45 18.24
N ASN A 12 31.89 51.69 19.04
CA ASN A 12 31.13 52.17 20.20
C ASN A 12 32.04 52.64 21.35
N ILE A 13 33.35 52.29 21.35
CA ILE A 13 34.30 52.59 22.43
C ILE A 13 35.08 53.88 22.11
N CYS A 14 35.57 54.06 20.87
CA CYS A 14 36.41 55.20 20.51
C CYS A 14 35.82 56.07 19.38
N ASN A 15 34.62 55.82 18.92
CA ASN A 15 33.91 56.51 17.85
C ASN A 15 34.65 56.58 16.48
N LYS A 16 35.67 55.78 16.26
CA LYS A 16 36.35 55.70 14.97
C LYS A 16 35.43 55.08 13.89
N GLN A 17 35.47 55.65 12.71
CA GLN A 17 34.66 55.26 11.56
C GLN A 17 35.35 54.19 10.71
N TYR A 18 34.57 53.22 10.23
CA TYR A 18 35.02 52.11 9.35
C TYR A 18 34.08 51.96 8.16
N THR A 19 34.66 51.58 7.05
CA THR A 19 33.92 51.29 5.79
C THR A 19 33.51 49.82 5.67
N ASN A 20 34.19 48.92 6.42
CA ASN A 20 33.96 47.48 6.34
C ASN A 20 33.71 46.89 7.75
N LYS A 21 32.72 46.03 7.85
CA LYS A 21 32.33 45.36 9.11
C LYS A 21 33.46 44.52 9.72
N THR A 22 34.18 43.77 8.90
CA THR A 22 35.31 42.93 9.37
C THR A 22 36.45 43.76 9.93
N SER A 23 36.72 44.96 9.40
CA SER A 23 37.71 45.89 9.92
C SER A 23 37.26 46.54 11.24
N LEU A 24 35.97 46.82 11.39
CA LEU A 24 35.38 47.30 12.63
C LEU A 24 35.45 46.24 13.72
N ASP A 25 35.12 44.97 13.40
CA ASP A 25 35.13 43.88 14.38
C ASP A 25 36.56 43.58 14.88
N LYS A 26 37.56 43.58 14.01
CA LYS A 26 38.98 43.49 14.39
C LYS A 26 39.43 44.68 15.27
N HIS A 27 39.01 45.90 14.91
CA HIS A 27 39.31 47.07 15.73
C HIS A 27 38.63 47.04 17.10
N LYS A 28 37.40 46.57 17.20
CA LYS A 28 36.67 46.47 18.48
C LYS A 28 37.47 45.64 19.51
N ILE A 29 38.00 44.49 19.09
CA ILE A 29 38.81 43.63 19.95
C ILE A 29 40.04 44.36 20.46
N LEU A 30 40.78 45.06 19.58
CA LEU A 30 41.96 45.82 19.97
C LEU A 30 41.63 47.07 20.82
N CYS A 31 40.49 47.71 20.52
CA CYS A 31 40.04 48.90 21.24
C CYS A 31 39.60 48.55 22.66
N ASP A 32 38.84 47.46 22.80
CA ASP A 32 38.42 46.91 24.10
C ASP A 32 39.65 46.56 24.94
N PHE A 33 40.62 45.84 24.40
CA PHE A 33 41.86 45.50 25.07
C PHE A 33 42.68 46.71 25.53
N LYS A 34 42.72 47.81 24.75
CA LYS A 34 43.45 49.04 25.10
C LYS A 34 42.77 49.81 26.21
N MET A 35 41.44 49.73 26.31
CA MET A 35 40.68 50.49 27.31
C MET A 35 40.54 49.75 28.62
N LYS A 36 40.85 48.46 28.70
CA LYS A 36 40.83 47.66 29.92
C LYS A 36 41.91 48.16 30.88
N THR A 37 41.58 48.26 32.16
CA THR A 37 42.51 48.62 33.25
C THR A 37 43.54 47.50 33.48
N LYS A 38 44.64 47.79 34.14
CA LYS A 38 45.64 46.78 34.51
C LYS A 38 45.03 45.62 35.31
N ARG A 39 44.06 45.91 36.18
CA ARG A 39 43.40 44.91 37.01
C ARG A 39 42.52 43.98 36.19
N GLU A 40 41.76 44.52 35.25
CA GLU A 40 40.93 43.72 34.37
C GLU A 40 41.75 42.80 33.43
N ARG A 41 42.87 43.28 32.93
CA ARG A 41 43.83 42.49 32.17
C ARG A 41 44.42 41.33 32.95
N GLN A 42 44.69 41.59 34.29
CA GLN A 42 45.27 40.59 35.18
C GLN A 42 44.26 39.45 35.46
N VAL A 43 42.99 39.78 35.69
CA VAL A 43 41.93 38.82 35.89
C VAL A 43 41.74 37.95 34.62
N GLU A 44 41.76 38.56 33.42
CA GLU A 44 41.69 37.82 32.14
C GLU A 44 42.90 36.91 31.90
N LEU A 45 44.11 37.33 32.39
CA LEU A 45 45.31 36.49 32.31
C LEU A 45 45.20 35.28 33.24
N GLU A 46 44.66 35.48 34.46
CA GLU A 46 44.42 34.40 35.43
C GLU A 46 43.37 33.42 34.91
N GLU A 47 42.27 33.90 34.24
CA GLU A 47 41.29 33.06 33.57
C GLU A 47 41.90 32.32 32.35
N LEU A 48 42.92 32.88 31.69
CA LEU A 48 43.64 32.25 30.58
C LEU A 48 44.61 31.14 31.04
N GLU A 49 45.10 31.21 32.32
CA GLU A 49 45.92 30.14 32.90
C GLU A 49 45.14 28.84 33.12
N ASP A 50 43.81 28.94 33.35
CA ASP A 50 42.92 27.79 33.46
C ASP A 50 42.48 27.22 32.06
N MET A 51 42.84 27.90 30.97
CA MET A 51 42.54 27.41 29.64
C MET A 51 43.46 26.22 29.26
N PRO A 52 42.87 25.16 28.69
CA PRO A 52 43.64 24.00 28.28
C PRO A 52 44.71 24.40 27.24
N SER A 53 45.92 23.90 27.41
CA SER A 53 47.03 24.16 26.49
C SER A 53 46.65 23.76 25.06
N HIS A 54 47.32 24.35 24.07
CA HIS A 54 47.08 24.01 22.65
C HIS A 54 47.13 22.50 22.39
N SER A 55 48.03 21.78 23.03
CA SER A 55 48.15 20.33 22.97
C SER A 55 46.93 19.61 23.55
N GLN A 56 46.36 20.13 24.64
CA GLN A 56 45.12 19.60 25.23
C GLN A 56 43.91 19.89 24.39
N LEU A 57 43.82 21.09 23.80
CA LEU A 57 42.75 21.44 22.85
C LEU A 57 42.77 20.51 21.62
N VAL A 58 43.93 20.24 21.05
CA VAL A 58 44.09 19.29 19.95
C VAL A 58 43.58 17.89 20.32
N LYS A 59 43.94 17.41 21.53
CA LYS A 59 43.43 16.13 22.04
C LYS A 59 41.92 16.11 22.21
N ILE A 60 41.32 17.17 22.77
CA ILE A 60 39.88 17.30 22.93
C ILE A 60 39.17 17.30 21.57
N VAL A 61 39.71 18.04 20.60
CA VAL A 61 39.17 18.05 19.23
C VAL A 61 39.25 16.66 18.60
N GLN A 62 40.37 15.96 18.76
CA GLN A 62 40.53 14.60 18.26
C GLN A 62 39.53 13.62 18.90
N GLU A 63 39.33 13.69 20.22
CA GLU A 63 38.35 12.88 20.93
C GLU A 63 36.92 13.17 20.50
N LEU A 64 36.57 14.45 20.33
CA LEU A 64 35.26 14.86 19.87
C LEU A 64 35.00 14.38 18.43
N THR A 65 36.01 14.52 17.56
CA THR A 65 35.95 14.02 16.17
C THR A 65 35.75 12.52 16.16
N PHE A 66 36.49 11.79 16.99
CA PHE A 66 36.31 10.31 17.08
C PHE A 66 34.93 9.93 17.62
N LYS A 67 34.39 10.66 18.61
CA LYS A 67 33.04 10.47 19.13
C LYS A 67 31.97 10.75 18.04
N LEU A 68 32.17 11.81 17.26
CA LEU A 68 31.28 12.14 16.14
C LEU A 68 31.24 11.02 15.08
N ILE A 69 32.41 10.56 14.63
CA ILE A 69 32.51 9.44 13.68
C ILE A 69 31.78 8.19 14.21
N LYS A 70 32.01 7.86 15.49
CA LYS A 70 31.36 6.72 16.13
C LYS A 70 29.84 6.90 16.27
N MET A 71 29.36 8.13 16.46
CA MET A 71 27.93 8.43 16.48
C MET A 71 27.32 8.35 15.08
N GLU A 72 28.00 8.85 14.05
CA GLU A 72 27.58 8.74 12.66
C GLU A 72 27.48 7.28 12.19
N GLU A 73 28.48 6.45 12.55
CA GLU A 73 28.42 5.01 12.27
C GLU A 73 27.22 4.32 12.96
N LYS A 74 26.93 4.70 14.21
CA LYS A 74 25.76 4.19 14.93
C LYS A 74 24.47 4.66 14.27
N MET A 75 24.37 5.91 13.87
CA MET A 75 23.20 6.44 13.14
C MET A 75 22.99 5.73 11.81
N LEU A 76 24.06 5.48 11.05
CA LEU A 76 24.00 4.71 9.81
C LEU A 76 23.50 3.28 10.06
N LYS A 77 24.02 2.59 11.06
CA LYS A 77 23.54 1.25 11.44
C LYS A 77 22.08 1.26 11.90
N MET A 78 21.68 2.25 12.70
CA MET A 78 20.29 2.40 13.11
C MET A 78 19.36 2.73 11.93
N SER A 79 19.80 3.60 11.03
CA SER A 79 19.07 3.89 9.79
C SER A 79 18.92 2.67 8.89
N GLN A 80 19.96 1.84 8.75
CA GLN A 80 19.88 0.57 8.04
C GLN A 80 18.93 -0.41 8.73
N ILE A 81 18.94 -0.49 10.08
CA ILE A 81 18.00 -1.34 10.84
C ILE A 81 16.57 -0.83 10.73
N ILE A 82 16.35 0.48 10.72
CA ILE A 82 15.02 1.08 10.53
C ILE A 82 14.52 0.86 9.10
N ASN A 83 15.39 1.03 8.09
CA ASN A 83 15.05 0.75 6.70
C ASN A 83 14.83 -0.75 6.43
N ASN A 84 15.54 -1.63 7.16
CA ASN A 84 15.34 -3.08 7.07
C ASN A 84 14.18 -3.58 7.93
N LYS A 85 13.80 -2.87 8.98
CA LYS A 85 12.52 -3.03 9.67
C LYS A 85 11.47 -2.19 8.95
N LYS A 86 11.17 -2.54 7.70
CA LYS A 86 9.95 -2.07 7.04
C LYS A 86 8.79 -2.33 8.01
N ARG A 87 8.02 -1.30 8.30
CA ARG A 87 6.86 -1.45 9.18
C ARG A 87 5.95 -2.50 8.58
N LYS A 88 5.80 -3.64 9.25
CA LYS A 88 4.85 -4.68 8.82
C LYS A 88 3.45 -4.10 8.88
N LEU A 89 2.84 -3.96 7.73
CA LEU A 89 1.46 -3.52 7.63
C LEU A 89 0.54 -4.73 7.65
N ASN A 90 -0.28 -4.87 8.68
CA ASN A 90 -1.33 -5.87 8.68
C ASN A 90 -2.37 -5.52 7.61
N ILE A 91 -2.47 -6.36 6.57
CA ILE A 91 -3.32 -6.11 5.41
C ILE A 91 -4.82 -6.06 5.79
N ILE A 92 -5.26 -6.84 6.77
CA ILE A 92 -6.66 -6.85 7.21
C ILE A 92 -7.00 -5.53 7.91
N LEU A 93 -6.12 -5.04 8.79
CA LEU A 93 -6.31 -3.73 9.42
C LEU A 93 -6.33 -2.61 8.40
N TRP A 94 -5.43 -2.67 7.41
CA TRP A 94 -5.40 -1.69 6.33
C TRP A 94 -6.68 -1.71 5.49
N LEU A 95 -7.19 -2.91 5.14
CA LEU A 95 -8.44 -3.09 4.41
C LEU A 95 -9.63 -2.51 5.19
N ASN A 96 -9.74 -2.81 6.48
CA ASN A 96 -10.82 -2.31 7.35
C ASN A 96 -10.84 -0.77 7.45
N THR A 97 -9.66 -0.15 7.38
CA THR A 97 -9.56 1.32 7.50
C THR A 97 -9.77 2.04 6.17
N ASN A 98 -9.32 1.45 5.05
CA ASN A 98 -9.21 2.17 3.78
C ASN A 98 -10.22 1.74 2.72
N ILE A 99 -10.83 0.56 2.85
CA ILE A 99 -11.72 0.03 1.82
C ILE A 99 -13.06 -0.37 2.42
N VAL A 100 -14.08 0.41 2.08
CA VAL A 100 -15.48 0.15 2.47
C VAL A 100 -16.26 -0.27 1.22
N PRO A 101 -16.59 -1.57 1.04
CA PRO A 101 -17.39 -2.03 -0.07
C PRO A 101 -18.83 -1.49 0.01
N THR A 102 -19.48 -1.38 -1.14
CA THR A 102 -20.87 -0.94 -1.23
C THR A 102 -21.82 -1.93 -0.57
N ILE A 103 -21.55 -3.23 -0.75
CA ILE A 103 -22.35 -4.35 -0.21
C ILE A 103 -21.42 -5.38 0.45
N GLY A 104 -21.97 -6.24 1.33
CA GLY A 104 -21.24 -7.36 1.93
C GLY A 104 -21.02 -8.51 0.95
N PHE A 105 -20.09 -9.42 1.29
CA PHE A 105 -19.73 -10.55 0.43
C PHE A 105 -20.91 -11.50 0.19
N LEU A 106 -21.65 -11.86 1.23
CA LEU A 106 -22.82 -12.73 1.07
C LEU A 106 -23.90 -12.10 0.20
N GLU A 107 -24.15 -10.81 0.38
CA GLU A 107 -25.09 -10.07 -0.45
C GLU A 107 -24.62 -10.03 -1.91
N TRP A 108 -23.35 -9.72 -2.16
CA TRP A 108 -22.76 -9.70 -3.49
C TRP A 108 -22.89 -11.04 -4.21
N VAL A 109 -22.58 -12.16 -3.53
CA VAL A 109 -22.68 -13.50 -4.11
C VAL A 109 -24.12 -13.83 -4.51
N ASN A 110 -25.11 -13.42 -3.71
CA ASN A 110 -26.51 -13.75 -3.93
C ASN A 110 -27.23 -12.82 -4.91
N THR A 111 -26.86 -11.54 -4.99
CA THR A 111 -27.60 -10.53 -5.74
C THR A 111 -26.85 -10.01 -6.95
N SER A 112 -25.52 -9.85 -6.85
CA SER A 112 -24.73 -9.18 -7.89
C SER A 112 -23.96 -10.14 -8.79
N LEU A 113 -23.76 -11.39 -8.37
CA LEU A 113 -23.13 -12.42 -9.21
C LEU A 113 -24.15 -12.99 -10.21
N ILE A 114 -24.34 -12.27 -11.32
CA ILE A 114 -25.40 -12.55 -12.28
C ILE A 114 -24.93 -13.56 -13.33
N VAL A 115 -25.73 -14.60 -13.53
CA VAL A 115 -25.60 -15.53 -14.65
C VAL A 115 -26.66 -15.17 -15.70
N LYS A 116 -26.21 -14.83 -16.92
CA LYS A 116 -27.05 -14.42 -18.04
C LYS A 116 -27.26 -15.64 -18.99
N SER A 117 -28.30 -15.60 -19.82
CA SER A 117 -28.59 -16.69 -20.82
C SER A 117 -27.38 -16.99 -21.72
N LYS A 118 -26.62 -15.95 -22.12
CA LYS A 118 -25.40 -16.14 -22.92
C LYS A 118 -24.36 -17.07 -22.25
N HIS A 119 -24.32 -17.13 -20.94
CA HIS A 119 -23.39 -18.03 -20.22
C HIS A 119 -23.82 -19.49 -20.35
N PHE A 120 -25.12 -19.75 -20.49
CA PHE A 120 -25.61 -21.08 -20.79
C PHE A 120 -25.28 -21.49 -22.24
N ASP A 121 -25.41 -20.58 -23.20
CA ASP A 121 -24.97 -20.83 -24.57
C ASP A 121 -23.49 -21.16 -24.65
N ILE A 122 -22.64 -20.42 -23.91
CA ILE A 122 -21.21 -20.73 -23.77
C ILE A 122 -20.98 -22.11 -23.14
N LEU A 123 -21.80 -22.53 -22.16
CA LEU A 123 -21.69 -23.84 -21.51
C LEU A 123 -22.01 -24.99 -22.48
N MET A 124 -22.95 -24.82 -23.38
CA MET A 124 -23.25 -25.83 -24.37
C MET A 124 -22.04 -26.17 -25.24
N GLU A 125 -21.32 -25.17 -25.68
CA GLU A 125 -20.18 -25.31 -26.58
C GLU A 125 -18.85 -25.56 -25.86
N ASN A 126 -18.68 -25.07 -24.64
CA ASN A 126 -17.41 -25.04 -23.94
C ASN A 126 -17.42 -25.86 -22.64
N THR A 127 -16.28 -25.80 -21.91
CA THR A 127 -16.17 -26.43 -20.59
C THR A 127 -16.80 -25.54 -19.51
N ILE A 128 -17.23 -26.16 -18.41
CA ILE A 128 -17.76 -25.43 -17.25
C ILE A 128 -16.76 -24.41 -16.67
N PHE A 129 -15.46 -24.71 -16.70
CA PHE A 129 -14.42 -23.79 -16.22
C PHE A 129 -14.33 -22.54 -17.07
N TYR A 130 -14.40 -22.67 -18.39
CA TYR A 130 -14.43 -21.53 -19.30
C TYR A 130 -15.69 -20.68 -19.09
N THR A 131 -16.83 -21.32 -18.88
CA THR A 131 -18.09 -20.63 -18.57
C THR A 131 -18.00 -19.84 -17.25
N ILE A 132 -17.46 -20.45 -16.19
CA ILE A 132 -17.25 -19.76 -14.91
C ILE A 132 -16.29 -18.56 -15.08
N GLN A 133 -15.23 -18.71 -15.86
CA GLN A 133 -14.31 -17.63 -16.18
C GLN A 133 -15.03 -16.46 -16.87
N LYS A 134 -15.90 -16.75 -17.83
CA LYS A 134 -16.69 -15.70 -18.52
C LYS A 134 -17.72 -15.05 -17.60
N ILE A 135 -18.30 -15.78 -16.68
CA ILE A 135 -19.18 -15.21 -15.64
C ILE A 135 -18.40 -14.23 -14.75
N PHE A 136 -17.19 -14.56 -14.33
CA PHE A 136 -16.34 -13.63 -13.56
C PHE A 136 -15.95 -12.41 -14.39
N GLU A 137 -15.57 -12.60 -15.65
CA GLU A 137 -15.22 -11.52 -16.55
C GLU A 137 -16.36 -10.50 -16.66
N ASP A 138 -17.57 -10.97 -16.97
CA ASP A 138 -18.74 -10.11 -17.12
C ASP A 138 -19.13 -9.39 -15.82
N ASN A 139 -19.01 -10.04 -14.67
CA ASN A 139 -19.44 -9.46 -13.39
C ASN A 139 -18.39 -8.56 -12.73
N LEU A 140 -17.11 -8.73 -13.07
CA LEU A 140 -16.01 -8.02 -12.40
C LEU A 140 -15.40 -6.89 -13.26
N LEU A 141 -15.59 -6.92 -14.58
CA LEU A 141 -15.06 -5.89 -15.48
C LEU A 141 -16.09 -4.82 -15.89
N GLU A 142 -17.38 -5.10 -15.77
CA GLU A 142 -18.44 -4.17 -16.24
C GLU A 142 -18.55 -2.88 -15.40
N ASN A 143 -18.06 -2.84 -14.14
CA ASN A 143 -18.22 -1.71 -13.24
C ASN A 143 -16.88 -1.25 -12.62
N SER A 144 -16.21 -0.31 -13.25
CA SER A 144 -14.93 0.25 -12.76
C SER A 144 -15.04 0.96 -11.40
N ASP A 145 -16.20 1.52 -11.09
CA ASP A 145 -16.41 2.34 -9.89
C ASP A 145 -16.96 1.54 -8.69
N PHE A 146 -17.29 0.26 -8.92
CA PHE A 146 -17.84 -0.59 -7.87
C PHE A 146 -16.73 -1.16 -6.99
N ILE A 147 -16.82 -0.90 -5.68
CA ILE A 147 -15.88 -1.47 -4.70
C ILE A 147 -16.40 -2.86 -4.31
N TYR A 148 -15.79 -3.89 -4.92
CA TYR A 148 -16.16 -5.27 -4.67
C TYR A 148 -15.82 -5.70 -3.23
N PRO A 149 -16.68 -6.51 -2.58
CA PRO A 149 -16.41 -7.08 -1.26
C PRO A 149 -15.46 -8.29 -1.31
N ILE A 150 -14.71 -8.42 -2.37
CA ILE A 150 -13.66 -9.43 -2.59
C ILE A 150 -12.47 -8.77 -3.28
N THR A 151 -11.27 -9.06 -2.79
CA THR A 151 -10.03 -8.53 -3.38
C THR A 151 -8.86 -9.49 -3.18
N CYS A 152 -7.82 -9.33 -3.98
CA CYS A 152 -6.53 -10.00 -3.81
C CYS A 152 -5.40 -9.08 -4.25
N PHE A 153 -4.15 -9.43 -3.90
CA PHE A 153 -2.99 -8.58 -4.13
C PHE A 153 -1.87 -9.31 -4.85
N LEU A 154 -1.15 -8.59 -5.71
CA LEU A 154 0.00 -9.12 -6.47
C LEU A 154 1.11 -9.63 -5.55
N GLN A 155 1.27 -9.03 -4.37
CA GLN A 155 2.31 -9.36 -3.40
C GLN A 155 2.11 -10.72 -2.74
N LYS A 156 0.89 -11.29 -2.81
CA LYS A 156 0.56 -12.60 -2.25
C LYS A 156 -0.38 -13.37 -3.16
N ASN A 157 0.19 -14.23 -3.99
CA ASN A 157 -0.59 -15.08 -4.90
C ASN A 157 -1.58 -15.97 -4.16
N ALA A 158 -2.77 -16.15 -4.76
CA ALA A 158 -3.83 -17.06 -4.33
C ALA A 158 -4.42 -16.79 -2.92
N VAL A 159 -4.12 -15.65 -2.29
CA VAL A 159 -4.78 -15.22 -1.07
C VAL A 159 -5.82 -14.16 -1.41
N PHE A 160 -7.09 -14.48 -1.11
CA PHE A 160 -8.21 -13.59 -1.29
C PHE A 160 -8.69 -13.08 0.06
N TYR A 161 -9.22 -11.86 0.07
CA TYR A 161 -9.87 -11.24 1.20
C TYR A 161 -11.29 -10.90 0.83
N ILE A 162 -12.21 -11.14 1.77
CA ILE A 162 -13.64 -10.85 1.62
C ILE A 162 -14.09 -9.95 2.75
N CYS A 163 -15.07 -9.11 2.47
CA CYS A 163 -15.64 -8.16 3.42
C CYS A 163 -17.10 -8.49 3.68
N GLU A 164 -17.43 -8.70 4.94
CA GLU A 164 -18.82 -8.68 5.41
C GLU A 164 -19.12 -7.32 6.03
N LYS A 165 -20.38 -6.91 5.97
CA LYS A 165 -20.85 -5.72 6.70
C LYS A 165 -21.43 -6.15 8.03
N GLN A 166 -20.96 -5.51 9.10
CA GLN A 166 -21.54 -5.67 10.43
C GLN A 166 -22.89 -4.95 10.51
N VAL A 167 -23.62 -5.17 11.60
CA VAL A 167 -24.95 -4.57 11.84
C VAL A 167 -24.89 -3.04 11.87
N ASP A 168 -23.75 -2.48 12.31
CA ASP A 168 -23.47 -1.04 12.35
C ASP A 168 -23.01 -0.46 10.99
N GLY A 169 -22.92 -1.31 9.96
CA GLY A 169 -22.44 -0.93 8.62
C GLY A 169 -20.92 -0.88 8.48
N SER A 170 -20.14 -1.16 9.52
CA SER A 170 -18.68 -1.20 9.46
C SER A 170 -18.19 -2.39 8.62
N PRO A 171 -17.09 -2.23 7.85
CA PRO A 171 -16.51 -3.32 7.07
C PRO A 171 -15.73 -4.27 7.99
N GLU A 172 -15.92 -5.55 7.83
CA GLU A 172 -15.12 -6.60 8.46
C GLU A 172 -14.45 -7.45 7.39
N TRP A 173 -13.18 -7.19 7.14
CA TRP A 173 -12.37 -7.94 6.19
C TRP A 173 -11.74 -9.17 6.85
N ARG A 174 -11.82 -10.30 6.17
CA ARG A 174 -11.17 -11.56 6.55
C ARG A 174 -10.61 -12.30 5.35
N LYS A 175 -9.75 -13.29 5.59
CA LYS A 175 -9.29 -14.20 4.52
C LYS A 175 -10.45 -15.07 4.03
N LEU A 176 -10.51 -15.26 2.72
CA LEU A 176 -11.43 -16.20 2.09
C LEU A 176 -11.02 -17.62 2.44
N ILE A 177 -11.94 -18.40 2.98
CA ILE A 177 -11.78 -19.83 3.27
C ILE A 177 -12.40 -20.70 2.17
N LEU A 178 -12.18 -22.00 2.25
CA LEU A 178 -12.68 -22.95 1.26
C LEU A 178 -14.22 -22.89 1.12
N ASN A 179 -14.92 -22.77 2.24
CA ASN A 179 -16.38 -22.72 2.25
C ASN A 179 -16.92 -21.49 1.50
N ASP A 180 -16.25 -20.34 1.59
CA ASP A 180 -16.65 -19.13 0.86
C ASP A 180 -16.52 -19.34 -0.66
N MET A 181 -15.44 -20.00 -1.10
CA MET A 181 -15.26 -20.33 -2.51
C MET A 181 -16.31 -21.32 -3.00
N ILE A 182 -16.62 -22.34 -2.21
CA ILE A 182 -17.69 -23.30 -2.51
C ILE A 182 -19.03 -22.56 -2.62
N LEU A 183 -19.29 -21.58 -1.77
CA LEU A 183 -20.51 -20.75 -1.81
C LEU A 183 -20.61 -20.00 -3.14
N ILE A 184 -19.55 -19.33 -3.59
CA ILE A 184 -19.53 -18.66 -4.90
C ILE A 184 -19.87 -19.65 -6.01
N LEU A 185 -19.19 -20.79 -6.04
CA LEU A 185 -19.30 -21.77 -7.12
C LEU A 185 -20.66 -22.48 -7.13
N SER A 186 -21.20 -22.81 -5.96
CA SER A 186 -22.54 -23.40 -5.85
C SER A 186 -23.64 -22.42 -6.24
N THR A 187 -23.46 -21.13 -5.96
CA THR A 187 -24.40 -20.09 -6.41
C THR A 187 -24.37 -19.94 -7.92
N ILE A 188 -23.19 -19.94 -8.55
CA ILE A 188 -23.04 -19.94 -10.01
C ILE A 188 -23.70 -21.18 -10.61
N GLN A 189 -23.42 -22.37 -10.06
CA GLN A 189 -24.01 -23.62 -10.53
C GLN A 189 -25.54 -23.59 -10.43
N LYS A 190 -26.09 -23.16 -9.30
CA LYS A 190 -27.52 -23.00 -9.08
C LYS A 190 -28.17 -22.05 -10.10
N ASN A 191 -27.51 -20.94 -10.41
CA ASN A 191 -28.00 -19.97 -11.36
C ASN A 191 -27.89 -20.49 -12.80
N LEU A 192 -26.83 -21.22 -13.16
CA LEU A 192 -26.73 -21.92 -14.46
C LEU A 192 -27.81 -22.97 -14.63
N ILE A 193 -28.18 -23.71 -13.58
CA ILE A 193 -29.30 -24.67 -13.62
C ILE A 193 -30.65 -23.97 -13.85
N LYS A 194 -30.84 -22.77 -13.26
CA LYS A 194 -32.03 -21.96 -13.53
C LYS A 194 -32.10 -21.53 -15.00
N GLU A 195 -30.97 -21.05 -15.56
CA GLU A 195 -30.90 -20.67 -16.98
C GLU A 195 -31.12 -21.88 -17.91
N LEU A 196 -30.57 -23.04 -17.58
CA LEU A 196 -30.80 -24.30 -18.26
C LEU A 196 -32.32 -24.65 -18.32
N THR A 197 -33.00 -24.50 -17.17
CA THR A 197 -34.46 -24.77 -17.10
C THR A 197 -35.25 -23.79 -17.96
N LYS A 198 -34.93 -22.50 -17.91
CA LYS A 198 -35.56 -21.47 -18.77
C LYS A 198 -35.32 -21.76 -20.25
N TRP A 199 -34.09 -22.09 -20.60
CA TRP A 199 -33.70 -22.40 -21.97
C TRP A 199 -34.48 -23.64 -22.51
N LYS A 200 -34.63 -24.71 -21.69
CA LYS A 200 -35.41 -25.88 -22.02
C LYS A 200 -36.87 -25.53 -22.33
N LEU A 201 -37.50 -24.72 -21.44
CA LEU A 201 -38.88 -24.29 -21.63
C LEU A 201 -39.06 -23.47 -22.93
N ALA A 202 -38.13 -22.57 -23.20
CA ALA A 202 -38.18 -21.73 -24.41
C ALA A 202 -37.96 -22.50 -25.70
N ASN A 203 -37.27 -23.64 -25.68
CA ASN A 203 -36.92 -24.44 -26.86
C ASN A 203 -37.64 -25.80 -26.90
N GLN A 204 -38.64 -26.01 -26.07
CA GLN A 204 -39.31 -27.32 -25.95
C GLN A 204 -39.82 -27.88 -27.29
N HIS A 205 -40.36 -27.03 -28.15
CA HIS A 205 -40.84 -27.40 -29.50
C HIS A 205 -39.73 -27.88 -30.46
N ARG A 206 -38.47 -27.52 -30.20
CA ARG A 206 -37.32 -27.93 -31.06
C ARG A 206 -36.67 -29.22 -30.58
N PHE A 207 -36.98 -29.64 -29.33
CA PHE A 207 -36.39 -30.85 -28.75
C PHE A 207 -36.91 -32.13 -29.42
N ASP A 208 -38.17 -32.09 -29.89
CA ASP A 208 -38.80 -33.22 -30.50
C ASP A 208 -38.34 -33.44 -31.97
N ASP A 209 -37.79 -32.38 -32.59
CA ASP A 209 -37.40 -32.37 -34.01
C ASP A 209 -35.85 -32.37 -34.20
N ASP A 210 -35.05 -32.08 -33.17
CA ASP A 210 -33.59 -31.95 -33.30
C ASP A 210 -32.83 -32.78 -32.27
N ASP A 211 -32.44 -33.99 -32.65
CA ASP A 211 -31.63 -34.91 -31.86
C ASP A 211 -30.29 -34.30 -31.41
N LYS A 212 -29.67 -33.44 -32.24
CA LYS A 212 -28.39 -32.80 -31.92
C LYS A 212 -28.53 -31.81 -30.76
N LEU A 213 -29.63 -31.05 -30.78
CA LEU A 213 -29.96 -30.10 -29.71
C LEU A 213 -30.18 -30.83 -28.37
N SER A 214 -30.93 -31.94 -28.42
CA SER A 214 -31.17 -32.80 -27.26
C SER A 214 -29.86 -33.38 -26.69
N ILE A 215 -28.93 -33.82 -27.54
CA ILE A 215 -27.62 -34.33 -27.13
C ILE A 215 -26.77 -33.25 -26.49
N LEU A 216 -26.71 -32.02 -27.04
CA LEU A 216 -25.97 -30.89 -26.48
C LEU A 216 -26.52 -30.47 -25.12
N PHE A 217 -27.84 -30.41 -25.00
CA PHE A 217 -28.50 -30.12 -23.74
C PHE A 217 -28.13 -31.15 -22.66
N ASN A 218 -28.29 -32.46 -22.97
CA ASN A 218 -27.96 -33.53 -22.03
C ASN A 218 -26.49 -33.51 -21.61
N LYS A 219 -25.56 -33.22 -22.53
CA LYS A 219 -24.15 -33.00 -22.20
C LYS A 219 -23.98 -31.86 -21.24
N SER A 220 -24.72 -30.75 -21.39
CA SER A 220 -24.66 -29.59 -20.51
C SER A 220 -25.20 -29.90 -19.11
N VAL A 221 -26.29 -30.69 -19.02
CA VAL A 221 -26.79 -31.21 -17.75
C VAL A 221 -25.73 -32.04 -17.04
N ILE A 222 -25.07 -32.96 -17.76
CA ILE A 222 -23.99 -33.79 -17.20
C ILE A 222 -22.82 -32.94 -16.73
N LYS A 223 -22.41 -31.92 -17.50
CA LYS A 223 -21.35 -30.98 -17.09
C LYS A 223 -21.69 -30.27 -15.76
N LEU A 224 -22.95 -29.85 -15.57
CA LEU A 224 -23.41 -29.16 -14.37
C LEU A 224 -23.56 -30.08 -13.15
N MET A 225 -24.05 -31.33 -13.36
CA MET A 225 -24.32 -32.26 -12.27
C MET A 225 -23.09 -32.97 -11.76
N ASN A 226 -22.12 -33.26 -12.63
CA ASN A 226 -20.92 -34.02 -12.27
C ASN A 226 -19.76 -33.15 -11.78
N ILE A 227 -19.93 -31.83 -11.66
CA ILE A 227 -18.85 -30.99 -11.18
C ILE A 227 -18.71 -31.11 -9.66
N SER A 228 -17.52 -31.48 -9.22
CA SER A 228 -17.12 -31.42 -7.83
C SER A 228 -16.19 -30.22 -7.62
N PHE A 229 -16.64 -29.25 -6.87
CA PHE A 229 -15.84 -28.08 -6.48
C PHE A 229 -14.90 -28.36 -5.29
N SER A 230 -14.96 -29.56 -4.71
CA SER A 230 -14.08 -29.98 -3.62
C SER A 230 -12.75 -30.55 -4.10
N GLN A 231 -12.60 -30.82 -5.40
CA GLN A 231 -11.34 -31.31 -5.97
C GLN A 231 -10.33 -30.17 -6.13
N ASP A 232 -9.15 -30.34 -5.53
CA ASP A 232 -8.10 -29.29 -5.47
C ASP A 232 -7.68 -28.74 -6.84
N ASN A 233 -7.59 -29.57 -7.86
CA ASN A 233 -7.19 -29.13 -9.21
C ASN A 233 -8.21 -28.19 -9.85
N ASN A 234 -9.50 -28.49 -9.70
CA ASN A 234 -10.58 -27.67 -10.26
C ASN A 234 -10.65 -26.32 -9.54
N LEU A 235 -10.58 -26.37 -8.20
CA LEU A 235 -10.61 -25.19 -7.36
C LEU A 235 -9.43 -24.26 -7.65
N SER A 236 -8.23 -24.80 -7.83
CA SER A 236 -7.01 -24.03 -8.14
C SER A 236 -7.13 -23.30 -9.48
N ARG A 237 -7.67 -23.96 -10.52
CA ARG A 237 -7.90 -23.32 -11.82
C ARG A 237 -8.88 -22.16 -11.74
N ILE A 238 -9.97 -22.33 -11.01
CA ILE A 238 -10.99 -21.28 -10.82
C ILE A 238 -10.45 -20.12 -9.99
N LYS A 239 -9.70 -20.42 -8.91
CA LYS A 239 -9.01 -19.40 -8.11
C LYS A 239 -8.04 -18.56 -8.95
N ASN A 240 -7.27 -19.20 -9.83
CA ASN A 240 -6.35 -18.49 -10.71
C ASN A 240 -7.09 -17.57 -11.69
N ALA A 241 -8.23 -18.02 -12.25
CA ALA A 241 -9.07 -17.17 -13.10
C ALA A 241 -9.61 -15.96 -12.31
N LEU A 242 -10.18 -16.19 -11.13
CA LEU A 242 -10.68 -15.13 -10.26
C LEU A 242 -9.58 -14.15 -9.84
N TYR A 243 -8.38 -14.66 -9.51
CA TYR A 243 -7.22 -13.84 -9.18
C TYR A 243 -6.86 -12.90 -10.33
N HIS A 244 -6.94 -13.36 -11.56
CA HIS A 244 -6.59 -12.53 -12.72
C HIS A 244 -7.43 -11.25 -12.82
N TYR A 245 -8.71 -11.31 -12.46
CA TYR A 245 -9.63 -10.18 -12.52
C TYR A 245 -9.59 -9.28 -11.27
N LEU A 246 -9.23 -9.83 -10.10
CA LEU A 246 -9.31 -9.12 -8.81
C LEU A 246 -7.96 -8.57 -8.30
N LYS A 247 -6.84 -8.98 -8.89
CA LYS A 247 -5.50 -8.61 -8.41
C LYS A 247 -5.27 -7.11 -8.46
N LYS A 248 -4.85 -6.54 -7.34
CA LYS A 248 -4.46 -5.13 -7.19
C LYS A 248 -2.99 -5.03 -6.78
N ASP A 249 -2.31 -3.98 -7.21
CA ASP A 249 -0.94 -3.71 -6.79
C ASP A 249 -0.95 -2.72 -5.62
N LEU A 250 -0.40 -3.14 -4.49
CA LEU A 250 -0.26 -2.29 -3.30
C LEU A 250 1.03 -1.46 -3.31
N LYS A 251 1.98 -1.72 -4.20
CA LYS A 251 3.25 -0.98 -4.25
C LYS A 251 3.05 0.51 -4.51
N SER A 252 2.02 0.88 -5.25
CA SER A 252 1.67 2.28 -5.49
C SER A 252 0.99 2.96 -4.31
N VAL A 253 0.59 2.21 -3.29
CA VAL A 253 -0.23 2.70 -2.17
C VAL A 253 0.56 2.72 -0.86
N VAL A 254 1.57 1.85 -0.70
CA VAL A 254 2.22 1.65 0.59
C VAL A 254 3.71 1.31 0.44
N ASP A 255 4.58 2.17 0.98
CA ASP A 255 6.02 1.93 1.17
C ASP A 255 6.33 1.00 2.37
N PHE A 256 5.46 0.03 2.67
CA PHE A 256 5.56 -0.84 3.83
C PHE A 256 5.75 -2.30 3.43
N GLU A 257 6.41 -3.06 4.29
CA GLU A 257 6.42 -4.52 4.21
C GLU A 257 5.08 -5.04 4.68
N LEU A 258 4.35 -5.72 3.76
CA LEU A 258 2.99 -6.18 4.02
C LEU A 258 3.01 -7.52 4.79
N GLU A 259 2.29 -7.59 5.91
CA GLU A 259 2.02 -8.83 6.62
C GLU A 259 0.65 -9.36 6.18
N PHE A 260 0.67 -10.54 5.52
CA PHE A 260 -0.52 -11.16 4.91
C PHE A 260 -1.12 -12.26 5.75
#